data_7b0ca74248f350e925dc9e33d259c569
#
_entry.id   7b0ca74248f350e925dc9e33d259c569
#
_cell.length_a   1.000
_cell.length_b   1.000
_cell.length_c   1.000
_cell.angle_alpha   90.00
_cell.angle_beta   90.00
_cell.angle_gamma   90.00
#
_symmetry.space_group_name_H-M   'P 1'
#
loop_
_entity.id
_entity.type
_entity.pdbx_description
1 polymer ?
#
loop_
_entity_poly.entity_id
_entity_poly.type
_entity_poly.pdbx_seq_one_letter_code
_entity_poly.pdbx_strand_id
1 'polypeptide(L)'
;MKAYALLYSVLASLTVLELAGATGVTSRDSDYGGFGTSDDTAHKARGTSSQCTPFSIALSSSDTAAFDTSFVAISPSGSYGLVQDGLELFLDRPPGQITTKGNVNNKVAEGATINSTFTLLHGRVTFTFSGPSVAGVVAAAILIADQHDEIDVELVGGDPQHWQTNVFAPAPHDDQPLYGVFGEIEDYPRGPKSVDETHSYTIDWNTERVQWSVDNATVRTLRRDDTKKNGALHYPTHPARLQLGIWDASSPAGTSEWARGPVDWNTAPRRMSAKFEHVEIECPY
;
A
#
# COMPACT_ATOMS: atom_id res chain seq x y z
N MET A 1 11.23 -11.30 25.27
CA MET A 1 10.28 -12.05 24.41
C MET A 1 9.64 -10.98 23.53
N LYS A 2 10.02 -10.94 22.26
CA LYS A 2 9.46 -9.98 21.30
C LYS A 2 8.12 -10.55 20.80
N ALA A 3 7.02 -9.89 21.15
CA ALA A 3 5.70 -10.22 20.62
C ALA A 3 5.68 -9.76 19.15
N TYR A 4 5.60 -10.72 18.23
CA TYR A 4 5.44 -10.42 16.81
C TYR A 4 3.95 -10.16 16.56
N ALA A 5 3.61 -8.92 16.20
CA ALA A 5 2.29 -8.55 15.74
C ALA A 5 2.02 -9.24 14.39
N LEU A 6 0.93 -10.01 14.31
CA LEU A 6 0.40 -10.51 13.05
C LEU A 6 -0.35 -9.36 12.37
N LEU A 7 0.32 -8.65 11.49
CA LEU A 7 -0.33 -7.74 10.56
C LEU A 7 -1.01 -8.57 9.46
N TYR A 8 -2.31 -8.80 9.59
CA TYR A 8 -3.11 -9.09 8.41
C TYR A 8 -3.36 -7.77 7.71
N SER A 9 -2.75 -7.56 6.56
CA SER A 9 -3.20 -6.52 5.64
C SER A 9 -4.66 -6.83 5.29
N VAL A 10 -5.59 -6.10 5.88
CA VAL A 10 -7.05 -6.23 5.63
C VAL A 10 -7.39 -5.86 4.17
N LEU A 11 -6.42 -5.39 3.41
CA LEU A 11 -6.56 -4.97 2.01
C LEU A 11 -6.56 -6.13 1.00
N ALA A 12 -6.26 -7.37 1.40
CA ALA A 12 -6.11 -8.51 0.47
C ALA A 12 -7.31 -9.48 0.43
N SER A 13 -8.49 -9.16 0.94
CA SER A 13 -9.63 -10.08 0.96
C SER A 13 -10.84 -9.52 0.23
N LEU A 14 -10.72 -9.28 -1.07
CA LEU A 14 -11.87 -9.29 -1.99
C LEU A 14 -11.72 -10.51 -2.90
N THR A 15 -12.34 -11.61 -2.49
CA THR A 15 -12.60 -12.79 -3.33
C THR A 15 -13.30 -12.33 -4.61
N VAL A 16 -12.58 -12.48 -5.72
CA VAL A 16 -13.17 -12.43 -7.05
C VAL A 16 -14.19 -13.57 -7.14
N LEU A 17 -15.46 -13.23 -7.25
CA LEU A 17 -16.53 -14.18 -7.57
C LEU A 17 -16.35 -14.57 -9.04
N GLU A 18 -15.72 -15.72 -9.29
CA GLU A 18 -15.70 -16.31 -10.64
C GLU A 18 -17.11 -16.73 -11.04
N LEU A 19 -17.67 -16.05 -12.03
CA LEU A 19 -18.81 -16.59 -12.79
C LEU A 19 -18.25 -17.69 -13.72
N ALA A 20 -18.46 -18.94 -13.34
CA ALA A 20 -18.25 -20.10 -14.19
C ALA A 20 -19.29 -20.12 -15.31
N GLY A 21 -18.84 -19.80 -16.53
CA GLY A 21 -19.55 -20.09 -17.76
C GLY A 21 -18.88 -21.25 -18.48
N ALA A 22 -19.50 -22.44 -18.40
CA ALA A 22 -19.05 -23.65 -19.07
C ALA A 22 -19.36 -23.59 -20.56
N THR A 23 -18.35 -23.82 -21.42
CA THR A 23 -18.54 -24.56 -22.70
C THR A 23 -17.24 -25.26 -23.06
N GLY A 24 -17.29 -26.59 -23.11
CA GLY A 24 -16.21 -27.44 -23.55
C GLY A 24 -16.07 -27.49 -25.06
N VAL A 25 -14.85 -27.75 -25.53
CA VAL A 25 -14.58 -28.49 -26.77
C VAL A 25 -13.23 -29.23 -26.65
N THR A 26 -13.24 -30.41 -27.17
CA THR A 26 -12.34 -31.55 -27.14
C THR A 26 -10.99 -31.39 -27.82
N SER A 27 -10.07 -32.23 -27.33
CA SER A 27 -8.75 -32.67 -27.80
C SER A 27 -8.54 -32.87 -29.30
N ARG A 28 -7.29 -32.69 -29.74
CA ARG A 28 -6.59 -33.65 -30.64
C ARG A 28 -5.06 -33.44 -30.61
N ASP A 29 -4.39 -34.57 -30.41
CA ASP A 29 -2.94 -34.82 -30.58
C ASP A 29 -2.46 -34.64 -32.02
N SER A 30 -1.19 -34.27 -32.20
CA SER A 30 -0.25 -35.01 -33.06
C SER A 30 1.16 -34.35 -33.14
N ASP A 31 2.06 -35.09 -32.80
CA ASP A 31 3.46 -35.46 -33.06
C ASP A 31 4.32 -34.77 -34.15
N TYR A 32 5.66 -34.95 -33.88
CA TYR A 32 6.91 -34.89 -34.72
C TYR A 32 7.54 -33.52 -34.90
N GLY A 33 8.75 -33.22 -34.41
CA GLY A 33 10.01 -33.92 -34.60
C GLY A 33 10.94 -33.01 -35.44
N GLY A 34 12.13 -32.65 -34.94
CA GLY A 34 13.13 -31.96 -35.75
C GLY A 34 14.33 -31.41 -34.99
N PHE A 35 15.44 -32.11 -35.04
CA PHE A 35 16.78 -31.70 -34.60
C PHE A 35 17.28 -30.45 -35.33
N GLY A 36 17.97 -29.53 -34.63
CA GLY A 36 18.67 -28.41 -35.23
C GLY A 36 19.58 -27.66 -34.26
N THR A 37 20.82 -28.08 -34.21
CA THR A 37 22.10 -27.37 -33.97
C THR A 37 22.14 -26.06 -33.16
N SER A 38 23.00 -26.12 -32.15
CA SER A 38 23.61 -25.05 -31.37
C SER A 38 23.97 -23.79 -32.16
N ASP A 39 23.49 -22.65 -31.67
CA ASP A 39 24.15 -21.37 -31.91
C ASP A 39 24.27 -20.63 -30.58
N ASP A 40 25.51 -20.49 -30.15
CA ASP A 40 25.95 -19.88 -28.91
C ASP A 40 25.93 -18.35 -29.11
N THR A 41 24.75 -17.74 -29.02
CA THR A 41 24.62 -16.29 -28.95
C THR A 41 24.35 -15.87 -27.50
N ALA A 42 25.39 -15.25 -26.94
CA ALA A 42 25.35 -14.60 -25.63
C ALA A 42 24.03 -13.87 -25.41
N HIS A 43 23.19 -14.39 -24.51
CA HIS A 43 22.05 -13.67 -23.94
C HIS A 43 22.58 -12.49 -23.13
N LYS A 44 22.74 -11.36 -23.82
CA LYS A 44 22.80 -10.05 -23.18
C LYS A 44 21.56 -9.93 -22.33
N ALA A 45 21.70 -9.89 -21.01
CA ALA A 45 20.61 -9.64 -20.09
C ALA A 45 19.85 -8.40 -20.60
N ARG A 46 18.63 -8.61 -21.09
CA ARG A 46 17.70 -7.53 -21.38
C ARG A 46 17.39 -6.92 -20.03
N GLY A 47 17.95 -5.76 -19.75
CA GLY A 47 17.52 -4.92 -18.64
C GLY A 47 16.00 -4.76 -18.77
N THR A 48 15.25 -5.12 -17.73
CA THR A 48 13.82 -4.85 -17.67
C THR A 48 13.66 -3.35 -17.78
N SER A 49 13.17 -2.88 -18.94
CA SER A 49 12.88 -1.45 -19.13
C SER A 49 11.86 -1.04 -18.10
N SER A 50 12.11 0.08 -17.43
CA SER A 50 11.12 0.74 -16.55
C SER A 50 9.81 0.90 -17.34
N GLN A 51 8.69 0.46 -16.72
CA GLN A 51 7.34 0.71 -17.22
C GLN A 51 6.73 1.85 -16.41
N CYS A 52 7.27 3.04 -16.58
CA CYS A 52 6.86 4.22 -15.87
C CYS A 52 6.36 5.27 -16.88
N THR A 53 5.25 5.91 -16.55
CA THR A 53 4.71 7.05 -17.29
C THR A 53 4.61 8.22 -16.32
N PRO A 54 5.20 9.38 -16.62
CA PRO A 54 5.03 10.56 -15.78
C PRO A 54 3.56 10.92 -15.61
N PHE A 55 3.17 11.24 -14.38
CA PHE A 55 1.80 11.54 -14.03
C PHE A 55 1.77 12.59 -12.91
N SER A 56 0.79 13.48 -12.92
CA SER A 56 0.58 14.46 -11.86
C SER A 56 -0.88 14.83 -11.79
N ILE A 57 -1.46 14.78 -10.60
CA ILE A 57 -2.87 15.14 -10.36
C ILE A 57 -3.05 15.82 -9.01
N ALA A 58 -3.75 16.96 -9.01
CA ALA A 58 -4.35 17.49 -7.81
C ALA A 58 -5.66 16.73 -7.54
N LEU A 59 -5.78 16.14 -6.37
CA LEU A 59 -6.95 15.35 -5.98
C LEU A 59 -8.04 16.28 -5.44
N SER A 60 -8.66 17.05 -6.30
CA SER A 60 -9.63 18.07 -5.91
C SER A 60 -10.95 17.95 -6.67
N SER A 61 -12.00 18.58 -6.15
CA SER A 61 -13.32 18.60 -6.80
C SER A 61 -13.33 19.33 -8.16
N SER A 62 -12.29 20.12 -8.47
CA SER A 62 -12.11 20.73 -9.81
C SER A 62 -11.62 19.72 -10.86
N ASP A 63 -11.01 18.59 -10.45
CA ASP A 63 -10.37 17.60 -11.31
C ASP A 63 -11.08 16.25 -11.32
N THR A 64 -12.39 16.23 -11.03
CA THR A 64 -13.19 14.99 -10.90
C THR A 64 -13.06 14.08 -12.12
N ALA A 65 -13.08 14.61 -13.34
CA ALA A 65 -12.96 13.81 -14.55
C ALA A 65 -11.58 13.12 -14.69
N ALA A 66 -10.50 13.80 -14.29
CA ALA A 66 -9.16 13.23 -14.25
C ALA A 66 -9.05 12.17 -13.16
N PHE A 67 -9.65 12.42 -12.00
CA PHE A 67 -9.74 11.45 -10.90
C PHE A 67 -10.48 10.18 -11.35
N ASP A 68 -11.69 10.29 -11.89
CA ASP A 68 -12.52 9.15 -12.32
C ASP A 68 -11.86 8.31 -13.43
N THR A 69 -10.96 8.93 -14.22
CA THR A 69 -10.19 8.21 -15.25
C THR A 69 -8.99 7.47 -14.65
N SER A 70 -8.36 8.06 -13.63
CA SER A 70 -7.07 7.60 -13.10
C SER A 70 -7.21 6.72 -11.87
N PHE A 71 -8.36 6.78 -11.16
CA PHE A 71 -8.59 6.06 -9.90
C PHE A 71 -9.93 5.36 -9.87
N VAL A 72 -9.99 4.29 -9.10
CA VAL A 72 -11.20 3.51 -8.84
C VAL A 72 -11.30 3.18 -7.35
N ALA A 73 -12.45 3.47 -6.76
CA ALA A 73 -12.73 3.05 -5.38
C ALA A 73 -13.08 1.55 -5.36
N ILE A 74 -12.42 0.82 -4.46
CA ILE A 74 -12.75 -0.58 -4.15
C ILE A 74 -13.43 -0.71 -2.79
N SER A 75 -13.74 0.39 -2.15
CA SER A 75 -14.48 0.54 -0.91
C SER A 75 -15.94 0.95 -1.17
N PRO A 76 -16.84 0.87 -0.17
CA PRO A 76 -18.23 1.20 -0.33
C PRO A 76 -18.48 2.62 -0.81
N SER A 77 -19.61 2.80 -1.49
CA SER A 77 -20.08 4.14 -1.87
C SER A 77 -20.24 5.03 -0.64
N GLY A 78 -19.77 6.27 -0.74
CA GLY A 78 -19.84 7.26 0.35
C GLY A 78 -18.70 7.16 1.38
N SER A 79 -17.73 6.24 1.18
CA SER A 79 -16.52 6.15 2.01
C SER A 79 -15.45 7.18 1.64
N TYR A 80 -15.66 7.97 0.60
CA TYR A 80 -14.75 9.04 0.16
C TYR A 80 -15.50 10.18 -0.51
N GLY A 81 -14.81 11.32 -0.66
CA GLY A 81 -15.32 12.46 -1.42
C GLY A 81 -14.20 13.40 -1.87
N LEU A 82 -14.33 13.94 -3.09
CA LEU A 82 -13.49 15.02 -3.57
C LEU A 82 -14.00 16.34 -2.99
N VAL A 83 -13.14 17.05 -2.26
CA VAL A 83 -13.37 18.38 -1.74
C VAL A 83 -12.55 19.41 -2.52
N GLN A 84 -12.66 20.70 -2.19
CA GLN A 84 -11.99 21.76 -2.95
C GLN A 84 -10.46 21.58 -2.99
N ASP A 85 -9.88 21.09 -1.92
CA ASP A 85 -8.43 21.03 -1.68
C ASP A 85 -7.93 19.61 -1.38
N GLY A 86 -8.67 18.56 -1.78
CA GLY A 86 -8.22 17.17 -1.60
C GLY A 86 -9.26 16.12 -1.90
N LEU A 87 -8.81 14.88 -1.80
CA LEU A 87 -9.62 13.68 -1.69
C LEU A 87 -9.66 13.30 -0.21
N GLU A 88 -10.83 13.29 0.39
CA GLU A 88 -11.03 12.77 1.75
C GLU A 88 -11.47 11.31 1.70
N LEU A 89 -10.78 10.45 2.42
CA LEU A 89 -11.13 9.07 2.68
C LEU A 89 -11.69 8.98 4.10
N PHE A 90 -12.89 8.40 4.25
CA PHE A 90 -13.63 8.42 5.51
C PHE A 90 -13.54 7.12 6.27
N LEU A 91 -13.49 7.24 7.60
CA LEU A 91 -13.66 6.16 8.56
C LEU A 91 -14.78 6.54 9.52
N ASP A 92 -15.94 5.95 9.32
CA ASP A 92 -17.14 6.25 10.13
C ASP A 92 -17.28 5.26 11.28
N ARG A 93 -17.72 5.79 12.45
CA ARG A 93 -18.00 4.95 13.60
C ARG A 93 -18.99 3.85 13.27
N PRO A 94 -18.68 2.57 13.55
CA PRO A 94 -19.62 1.47 13.33
C PRO A 94 -20.94 1.65 14.09
N PRO A 95 -22.07 1.21 13.51
CA PRO A 95 -23.36 1.34 14.15
C PRO A 95 -23.50 0.45 15.39
N GLY A 96 -24.28 0.94 16.37
CA GLY A 96 -24.61 0.22 17.60
C GLY A 96 -23.51 0.28 18.67
N GLN A 97 -23.58 -0.65 19.62
CA GLN A 97 -22.64 -0.70 20.74
C GLN A 97 -21.31 -1.31 20.31
N ILE A 98 -20.22 -0.62 20.66
CA ILE A 98 -18.86 -1.09 20.50
C ILE A 98 -18.33 -1.41 21.89
N THR A 99 -17.72 -2.59 22.04
CA THR A 99 -17.11 -3.06 23.28
C THR A 99 -15.67 -3.52 22.97
N THR A 100 -14.77 -3.23 23.90
CA THR A 100 -13.37 -3.61 23.79
C THR A 100 -13.06 -4.75 24.75
N LYS A 101 -12.37 -5.77 24.27
CA LYS A 101 -11.87 -6.88 25.09
C LYS A 101 -10.47 -7.28 24.64
N GLY A 102 -9.50 -7.29 25.57
CA GLY A 102 -8.13 -7.72 25.26
C GLY A 102 -7.50 -6.91 24.12
N ASN A 103 -7.65 -5.59 24.13
CA ASN A 103 -7.15 -4.67 23.12
C ASN A 103 -7.76 -4.86 21.70
N VAL A 104 -8.98 -5.40 21.62
CA VAL A 104 -9.70 -5.62 20.35
C VAL A 104 -11.12 -5.09 20.49
N ASN A 105 -11.59 -4.34 19.50
CA ASN A 105 -12.97 -3.95 19.38
C ASN A 105 -13.80 -5.08 18.77
N ASN A 106 -15.02 -5.27 19.27
CA ASN A 106 -15.96 -6.24 18.70
C ASN A 106 -16.52 -5.84 17.34
N LYS A 107 -16.29 -4.59 16.94
CA LYS A 107 -16.63 -4.04 15.63
C LYS A 107 -15.49 -3.16 15.14
N VAL A 108 -15.11 -3.34 13.90
CA VAL A 108 -14.13 -2.55 13.17
C VAL A 108 -14.87 -1.66 12.18
N ALA A 109 -14.47 -0.41 12.07
CA ALA A 109 -15.04 0.49 11.09
C ALA A 109 -14.63 0.08 9.67
N GLU A 110 -15.54 0.23 8.74
CA GLU A 110 -15.27 0.06 7.32
C GLU A 110 -14.54 1.30 6.82
N GLY A 111 -13.33 1.11 6.29
CA GLY A 111 -12.50 2.18 5.77
C GLY A 111 -12.76 2.51 4.31
N ALA A 112 -11.86 3.29 3.73
CA ALA A 112 -11.87 3.63 2.31
C ALA A 112 -10.58 3.17 1.66
N THR A 113 -10.68 2.64 0.43
CA THR A 113 -9.54 2.24 -0.39
C THR A 113 -9.79 2.65 -1.84
N ILE A 114 -8.81 3.31 -2.42
CA ILE A 114 -8.83 3.81 -3.79
C ILE A 114 -7.56 3.36 -4.50
N ASN A 115 -7.72 2.70 -5.64
CA ASN A 115 -6.62 2.21 -6.47
C ASN A 115 -6.44 3.06 -7.73
N SER A 116 -5.19 3.19 -8.22
CA SER A 116 -4.99 3.67 -9.58
C SER A 116 -5.50 2.65 -10.61
N THR A 117 -5.97 3.14 -11.76
CA THR A 117 -6.40 2.31 -12.91
C THR A 117 -5.21 1.82 -13.74
N PHE A 118 -4.03 2.28 -13.44
CA PHE A 118 -2.77 1.96 -14.09
C PHE A 118 -1.75 1.40 -13.09
N THR A 119 -0.68 0.82 -13.60
CA THR A 119 0.47 0.32 -12.83
C THR A 119 1.75 0.99 -13.30
N LEU A 120 2.78 0.98 -12.43
CA LEU A 120 4.15 1.34 -12.80
C LEU A 120 5.11 0.24 -12.32
N LEU A 121 6.19 0.05 -13.06
CA LEU A 121 7.33 -0.75 -12.63
C LEU A 121 8.55 0.18 -12.56
N HIS A 122 9.00 0.44 -11.34
CA HIS A 122 10.01 1.43 -10.99
C HIS A 122 9.56 2.88 -11.29
N GLY A 123 10.13 3.82 -10.57
CA GLY A 123 9.81 5.24 -10.65
C GLY A 123 9.90 5.91 -9.29
N ARG A 124 9.60 7.21 -9.28
CA ARG A 124 9.48 8.00 -8.06
C ARG A 124 8.04 8.45 -7.92
N VAL A 125 7.39 8.06 -6.84
CA VAL A 125 6.00 8.43 -6.55
C VAL A 125 5.95 9.28 -5.30
N THR A 126 5.37 10.47 -5.41
CA THR A 126 5.17 11.38 -4.29
C THR A 126 3.67 11.50 -3.99
N PHE A 127 3.31 11.25 -2.73
CA PHE A 127 1.97 11.42 -2.19
C PHE A 127 1.98 12.58 -1.20
N THR A 128 1.14 13.57 -1.42
CA THR A 128 0.95 14.68 -0.49
C THR A 128 -0.34 14.45 0.28
N PHE A 129 -0.23 14.11 1.57
CA PHE A 129 -1.39 13.74 2.37
C PHE A 129 -1.15 13.87 3.88
N SER A 130 -2.24 13.77 4.63
CA SER A 130 -2.28 13.69 6.09
C SER A 130 -3.28 12.61 6.54
N GLY A 131 -3.13 12.15 7.78
CA GLY A 131 -4.02 11.19 8.43
C GLY A 131 -4.46 11.65 9.81
N PRO A 132 -5.52 11.06 10.40
CA PRO A 132 -5.97 11.45 11.72
C PRO A 132 -5.02 10.95 12.81
N SER A 133 -4.68 11.81 13.79
CA SER A 133 -3.87 11.46 14.97
C SER A 133 -4.73 10.76 16.04
N VAL A 134 -5.35 9.63 15.67
CA VAL A 134 -6.21 8.84 16.56
C VAL A 134 -5.70 7.41 16.64
N ALA A 135 -5.44 6.93 17.86
CA ALA A 135 -4.95 5.58 18.12
C ALA A 135 -5.87 4.52 17.49
N GLY A 136 -5.28 3.53 16.82
CA GLY A 136 -6.01 2.49 16.10
C GLY A 136 -6.44 2.87 14.70
N VAL A 137 -6.19 4.10 14.22
CA VAL A 137 -6.46 4.53 12.84
C VAL A 137 -5.16 4.60 12.05
N VAL A 138 -5.20 4.11 10.82
CA VAL A 138 -4.05 4.16 9.89
C VAL A 138 -4.50 4.78 8.58
N ALA A 139 -3.76 5.78 8.10
CA ALA A 139 -3.84 6.26 6.73
C ALA A 139 -2.60 5.77 5.97
N ALA A 140 -2.78 5.29 4.74
CA ALA A 140 -1.70 4.68 3.97
C ALA A 140 -1.69 5.12 2.51
N ALA A 141 -0.48 5.27 1.96
CA ALA A 141 -0.20 5.41 0.54
C ALA A 141 0.81 4.33 0.17
N ILE A 142 0.41 3.40 -0.68
CA ILE A 142 1.19 2.21 -0.99
C ILE A 142 1.32 1.97 -2.49
N LEU A 143 2.36 1.24 -2.87
CA LEU A 143 2.49 0.63 -4.19
C LEU A 143 2.24 -0.86 -4.02
N ILE A 144 1.19 -1.40 -4.65
CA ILE A 144 0.79 -2.81 -4.50
C ILE A 144 0.64 -3.50 -5.85
N ALA A 145 1.29 -4.65 -6.00
CA ALA A 145 1.21 -5.51 -7.19
C ALA A 145 0.20 -6.64 -7.00
N ASP A 146 -0.32 -7.15 -8.11
CA ASP A 146 -1.21 -8.33 -8.08
C ASP A 146 -0.51 -9.59 -7.53
N GLN A 147 0.82 -9.61 -7.58
CA GLN A 147 1.68 -10.67 -7.03
C GLN A 147 2.01 -10.47 -5.55
N HIS A 148 1.37 -9.51 -4.88
CA HIS A 148 1.55 -9.18 -3.47
C HIS A 148 2.88 -8.50 -3.10
N ASP A 149 3.63 -7.98 -4.09
CA ASP A 149 4.68 -7.02 -3.79
C ASP A 149 4.03 -5.73 -3.28
N GLU A 150 4.55 -5.17 -2.20
CA GLU A 150 4.00 -3.98 -1.55
C GLU A 150 5.14 -3.09 -1.05
N ILE A 151 4.99 -1.78 -1.20
CA ILE A 151 5.90 -0.75 -0.66
C ILE A 151 5.04 0.30 0.02
N ASP A 152 5.28 0.55 1.31
CA ASP A 152 4.37 1.28 2.17
C ASP A 152 4.91 2.62 2.63
N VAL A 153 3.98 3.58 2.74
CA VAL A 153 4.00 4.74 3.62
C VAL A 153 2.74 4.67 4.48
N GLU A 154 2.91 4.55 5.80
CA GLU A 154 1.81 4.42 6.74
C GLU A 154 1.87 5.49 7.84
N LEU A 155 0.77 6.19 8.02
CA LEU A 155 0.55 7.18 9.09
C LEU A 155 -0.28 6.53 10.17
N VAL A 156 0.39 6.10 11.25
CA VAL A 156 -0.25 5.45 12.39
C VAL A 156 -0.70 6.50 13.39
N GLY A 157 -1.99 6.75 13.48
CA GLY A 157 -2.54 7.84 14.31
C GLY A 157 -2.26 7.71 15.80
N GLY A 158 -1.95 6.50 16.29
CA GLY A 158 -1.54 6.25 17.67
C GLY A 158 -0.07 6.59 17.96
N ASP A 159 0.71 6.90 16.96
CA ASP A 159 2.09 7.39 17.04
C ASP A 159 2.29 8.61 16.12
N PRO A 160 1.59 9.73 16.39
CA PRO A 160 1.42 10.80 15.41
C PRO A 160 2.69 11.59 15.12
N GLN A 161 3.76 11.43 15.89
CA GLN A 161 5.03 12.13 15.67
C GLN A 161 6.00 11.36 14.76
N HIS A 162 5.62 10.15 14.34
CA HIS A 162 6.38 9.28 13.45
C HIS A 162 5.47 8.78 12.34
N TRP A 163 6.08 8.29 11.28
CA TRP A 163 5.41 7.57 10.21
C TRP A 163 6.15 6.27 9.95
N GLN A 164 5.58 5.37 9.17
CA GLN A 164 6.17 4.06 8.98
C GLN A 164 6.38 3.75 7.51
N THR A 165 7.43 2.97 7.25
CA THR A 165 7.80 2.48 5.94
C THR A 165 7.94 0.97 5.99
N ASN A 166 7.53 0.27 4.92
CA ASN A 166 7.67 -1.17 4.86
C ASN A 166 7.83 -1.67 3.42
N VAL A 167 8.24 -2.93 3.29
CA VAL A 167 8.24 -3.69 2.05
C VAL A 167 7.74 -5.10 2.33
N PHE A 168 6.81 -5.57 1.50
CA PHE A 168 6.46 -6.97 1.39
C PHE A 168 6.72 -7.41 -0.07
N ALA A 169 7.42 -8.52 -0.23
CA ALA A 169 7.61 -9.18 -1.50
C ALA A 169 7.75 -10.68 -1.20
N PRO A 170 6.63 -11.43 -1.20
CA PRO A 170 6.62 -12.82 -0.78
C PRO A 170 7.46 -13.68 -1.71
N ALA A 171 8.30 -14.54 -1.15
CA ALA A 171 9.02 -15.55 -1.90
C ALA A 171 8.15 -16.82 -2.08
N PRO A 172 8.40 -17.65 -3.11
CA PRO A 172 7.57 -18.82 -3.41
C PRO A 172 7.45 -19.86 -2.29
N HIS A 173 8.29 -19.78 -1.28
CA HIS A 173 8.32 -20.71 -0.14
C HIS A 173 7.90 -20.06 1.18
N ASP A 174 7.42 -18.84 1.14
CA ASP A 174 6.90 -18.19 2.33
C ASP A 174 5.46 -18.63 2.58
N ASP A 175 5.21 -19.24 3.74
CA ASP A 175 3.86 -19.59 4.15
C ASP A 175 3.01 -18.37 4.53
N GLN A 176 3.68 -17.26 4.88
CA GLN A 176 3.07 -16.00 5.30
C GLN A 176 3.99 -14.81 4.95
N PRO A 177 3.45 -13.60 4.77
CA PRO A 177 4.26 -12.40 4.64
C PRO A 177 5.21 -12.21 5.82
N LEU A 178 6.40 -11.67 5.56
CA LEU A 178 7.42 -11.43 6.59
C LEU A 178 7.10 -10.15 7.38
N TYR A 179 6.05 -10.21 8.20
CA TYR A 179 5.61 -9.08 9.01
C TYR A 179 6.71 -8.55 9.93
N GLY A 180 6.89 -7.22 9.97
CA GLY A 180 7.82 -6.53 10.85
C GLY A 180 9.31 -6.82 10.57
N VAL A 181 9.63 -7.45 9.43
CA VAL A 181 11.02 -7.76 9.06
C VAL A 181 11.68 -6.61 8.34
N PHE A 182 10.96 -5.96 7.43
CA PHE A 182 11.44 -4.84 6.63
C PHE A 182 10.73 -3.52 6.95
N GLY A 183 9.89 -3.51 8.00
CA GLY A 183 9.24 -2.29 8.49
C GLY A 183 10.15 -1.47 9.39
N GLU A 184 10.10 -0.13 9.27
CA GLU A 184 10.78 0.82 10.14
C GLU A 184 9.87 1.99 10.51
N ILE A 185 10.17 2.61 11.65
CA ILE A 185 9.52 3.83 12.14
C ILE A 185 10.44 4.99 11.81
N GLU A 186 9.90 6.01 11.13
CA GLU A 186 10.67 7.13 10.61
C GLU A 186 10.36 8.43 11.37
N ASP A 187 11.41 9.19 11.65
CA ASP A 187 11.31 10.54 12.20
C ASP A 187 11.05 11.58 11.10
N TYR A 188 10.49 12.73 11.46
CA TYR A 188 10.46 13.91 10.61
C TYR A 188 11.76 14.69 10.75
N PRO A 189 12.60 14.80 9.69
CA PRO A 189 14.00 15.27 9.81
C PRO A 189 14.14 16.78 10.08
N ARG A 190 13.05 17.56 10.05
CA ARG A 190 13.09 19.03 10.20
C ARG A 190 12.34 19.53 11.44
N GLY A 191 12.38 18.76 12.52
CA GLY A 191 11.74 19.08 13.81
C GLY A 191 10.43 18.31 14.04
N PRO A 192 9.80 18.51 15.18
CA PRO A 192 8.58 17.80 15.52
C PRO A 192 7.47 18.16 14.54
N LYS A 193 6.90 17.14 13.92
CA LYS A 193 5.81 17.17 12.98
C LYS A 193 4.75 16.17 13.42
N SER A 194 3.61 16.17 12.78
CA SER A 194 2.53 15.25 13.12
C SER A 194 1.87 14.72 11.85
N VAL A 195 1.42 13.47 11.89
CA VAL A 195 0.72 12.81 10.77
C VAL A 195 -0.58 13.53 10.36
N ASP A 196 -1.14 14.39 11.20
CA ASP A 196 -2.32 15.23 10.90
C ASP A 196 -1.96 16.55 10.21
N GLU A 197 -0.67 16.86 10.06
CA GLU A 197 -0.17 17.89 9.17
C GLU A 197 0.06 17.28 7.76
N THR A 198 -0.22 18.05 6.69
CA THR A 198 0.05 17.61 5.32
C THR A 198 1.54 17.61 5.04
N HIS A 199 2.06 16.46 4.60
CA HIS A 199 3.44 16.26 4.17
C HIS A 199 3.49 15.59 2.80
N SER A 200 4.64 15.74 2.11
CA SER A 200 4.92 15.05 0.85
C SER A 200 5.82 13.84 1.11
N TYR A 201 5.25 12.63 1.02
CA TYR A 201 5.95 11.36 1.20
C TYR A 201 6.31 10.80 -0.17
N THR A 202 7.57 10.44 -0.35
CA THR A 202 8.07 9.94 -1.64
C THR A 202 8.61 8.54 -1.50
N ILE A 203 8.19 7.65 -2.41
CA ILE A 203 8.78 6.33 -2.67
C ILE A 203 9.57 6.43 -3.98
N ASP A 204 10.89 6.28 -3.93
CA ASP A 204 11.79 6.22 -5.09
C ASP A 204 12.30 4.78 -5.24
N TRP A 205 11.77 4.06 -6.23
CA TRP A 205 11.94 2.63 -6.40
C TRP A 205 12.56 2.30 -7.76
N ASN A 206 13.65 1.50 -7.74
CA ASN A 206 14.30 0.98 -8.95
C ASN A 206 14.76 -0.47 -8.75
N THR A 207 15.60 -1.00 -9.66
CA THR A 207 16.09 -2.39 -9.60
C THR A 207 17.05 -2.68 -8.46
N GLU A 208 17.57 -1.65 -7.78
CA GLU A 208 18.66 -1.77 -6.80
C GLU A 208 18.24 -1.38 -5.38
N ARG A 209 17.28 -0.45 -5.26
CA ARG A 209 16.85 0.09 -3.97
C ARG A 209 15.43 0.62 -3.98
N VAL A 210 14.82 0.64 -2.81
CA VAL A 210 13.70 1.52 -2.45
C VAL A 210 14.23 2.58 -1.49
N GLN A 211 13.86 3.84 -1.72
CA GLN A 211 14.23 4.95 -0.86
C GLN A 211 12.97 5.73 -0.49
N TRP A 212 12.83 6.06 0.79
CA TRP A 212 11.75 6.89 1.28
C TRP A 212 12.24 8.25 1.69
N SER A 213 11.43 9.25 1.39
CA SER A 213 11.69 10.65 1.75
C SER A 213 10.40 11.31 2.27
N VAL A 214 10.53 12.30 3.13
CA VAL A 214 9.45 13.19 3.54
C VAL A 214 9.92 14.63 3.37
N ASP A 215 9.07 15.48 2.76
CA ASP A 215 9.36 16.89 2.47
C ASP A 215 10.73 17.09 1.79
N ASN A 216 11.03 16.27 0.79
CA ASN A 216 12.30 16.23 0.05
C ASN A 216 13.53 15.83 0.89
N ALA A 217 13.37 15.30 2.09
CA ALA A 217 14.46 14.78 2.88
C ALA A 217 14.42 13.26 2.92
N THR A 218 15.45 12.59 2.39
CA THR A 218 15.57 11.13 2.47
C THR A 218 15.77 10.71 3.91
N VAL A 219 14.95 9.74 4.35
CA VAL A 219 15.02 9.19 5.71
C VAL A 219 15.49 7.74 5.72
N ARG A 220 15.14 6.96 4.66
CA ARG A 220 15.45 5.53 4.60
C ARG A 220 15.90 5.12 3.21
N THR A 221 16.80 4.14 3.15
CA THR A 221 17.16 3.43 1.92
C THR A 221 17.25 1.93 2.22
N LEU A 222 16.45 1.12 1.56
CA LEU A 222 16.51 -0.33 1.59
C LEU A 222 17.10 -0.82 0.27
N ARG A 223 18.30 -1.43 0.32
CA ARG A 223 18.93 -2.02 -0.86
C ARG A 223 18.33 -3.38 -1.16
N ARG A 224 18.25 -3.74 -2.42
CA ARG A 224 17.75 -5.05 -2.86
C ARG A 224 18.46 -6.21 -2.15
N ASP A 225 19.77 -6.14 -2.02
CA ASP A 225 20.55 -7.22 -1.40
C ASP A 225 20.28 -7.35 0.11
N ASP A 226 19.83 -6.28 0.78
CA ASP A 226 19.48 -6.26 2.21
C ASP A 226 18.12 -6.93 2.46
N THR A 227 17.32 -7.20 1.40
CA THR A 227 16.06 -7.93 1.51
C THR A 227 16.22 -9.45 1.49
N LYS A 228 17.46 -9.95 1.47
CA LYS A 228 17.70 -11.39 1.50
C LYS A 228 17.36 -11.98 2.85
N LYS A 229 16.35 -12.86 2.90
CA LYS A 229 15.89 -13.56 4.10
C LYS A 229 15.55 -15.01 3.74
N ASN A 230 15.85 -15.97 4.63
CA ASN A 230 15.56 -17.38 4.44
C ASN A 230 16.04 -17.96 3.10
N GLY A 231 17.14 -17.41 2.55
CA GLY A 231 17.70 -17.85 1.26
C GLY A 231 17.05 -17.25 0.01
N ALA A 232 16.01 -16.42 0.14
CA ALA A 232 15.33 -15.73 -0.95
C ALA A 232 15.48 -14.21 -0.84
N LEU A 233 15.29 -13.51 -1.96
CA LEU A 233 15.15 -12.06 -2.01
C LEU A 233 13.68 -11.69 -1.86
N HIS A 234 13.39 -10.71 -1.01
CA HIS A 234 12.07 -10.16 -0.77
C HIS A 234 12.02 -8.71 -1.25
N TYR A 235 12.37 -8.53 -2.53
CA TYR A 235 12.44 -7.22 -3.16
C TYR A 235 11.34 -7.07 -4.21
N PRO A 236 10.54 -5.99 -4.19
CA PRO A 236 9.48 -5.76 -5.14
C PRO A 236 10.00 -5.69 -6.59
N THR A 237 9.41 -6.49 -7.48
CA THR A 237 9.84 -6.64 -8.87
C THR A 237 8.68 -6.66 -9.88
N HIS A 238 7.45 -6.57 -9.40
CA HIS A 238 6.26 -6.61 -10.24
C HIS A 238 5.63 -5.24 -10.42
N PRO A 239 4.97 -4.96 -11.56
CA PRO A 239 4.24 -3.72 -11.75
C PRO A 239 3.19 -3.52 -10.64
N ALA A 240 3.23 -2.36 -9.99
CA ALA A 240 2.39 -2.02 -8.86
C ALA A 240 1.44 -0.87 -9.19
N ARG A 241 0.24 -0.92 -8.65
CA ARG A 241 -0.72 0.21 -8.65
C ARG A 241 -0.52 1.06 -7.42
N LEU A 242 -0.89 2.31 -7.49
CA LEU A 242 -1.02 3.17 -6.32
C LEU A 242 -2.29 2.79 -5.58
N GLN A 243 -2.20 2.71 -4.25
CA GLN A 243 -3.36 2.52 -3.40
C GLN A 243 -3.34 3.55 -2.27
N LEU A 244 -4.45 4.26 -2.10
CA LEU A 244 -4.68 5.26 -1.06
C LEU A 244 -5.73 4.70 -0.12
N GLY A 245 -5.49 4.75 1.20
CA GLY A 245 -6.37 4.11 2.15
C GLY A 245 -6.46 4.80 3.52
N ILE A 246 -7.57 4.55 4.19
CA ILE A 246 -7.76 4.75 5.63
C ILE A 246 -8.46 3.53 6.22
N TRP A 247 -8.02 3.03 7.37
CA TRP A 247 -8.60 1.85 7.97
C TRP A 247 -8.52 1.84 9.50
N ASP A 248 -9.40 1.03 10.11
CA ASP A 248 -9.49 0.80 11.55
C ASP A 248 -8.71 -0.47 11.91
N ALA A 249 -7.59 -0.28 12.60
CA ALA A 249 -6.69 -1.33 13.03
C ALA A 249 -7.10 -1.96 14.39
N SER A 250 -8.34 -1.81 14.83
CA SER A 250 -8.79 -2.28 16.16
C SER A 250 -8.90 -3.81 16.28
N SER A 251 -8.59 -4.57 15.23
CA SER A 251 -8.60 -6.05 15.21
C SER A 251 -7.69 -6.55 14.08
N PRO A 252 -7.00 -7.69 14.24
CA PRO A 252 -6.84 -8.49 15.47
C PRO A 252 -5.93 -7.83 16.52
N ALA A 253 -5.74 -8.48 17.67
CA ALA A 253 -5.02 -7.90 18.81
C ALA A 253 -3.61 -7.40 18.47
N GLY A 254 -2.85 -8.14 17.66
CA GLY A 254 -1.50 -7.73 17.24
C GLY A 254 -1.51 -6.46 16.36
N THR A 255 -2.47 -6.35 15.44
CA THR A 255 -2.66 -5.17 14.60
C THR A 255 -3.06 -3.97 15.43
N SER A 256 -3.98 -4.17 16.38
CA SER A 256 -4.40 -3.13 17.31
C SER A 256 -3.25 -2.63 18.20
N GLU A 257 -2.42 -3.54 18.70
CA GLU A 257 -1.24 -3.19 19.51
C GLU A 257 -0.23 -2.38 18.67
N TRP A 258 0.03 -2.80 17.44
CA TRP A 258 0.91 -2.08 16.51
C TRP A 258 0.41 -0.66 16.24
N ALA A 259 -0.90 -0.50 15.99
CA ALA A 259 -1.53 0.79 15.73
C ALA A 259 -1.79 1.63 16.99
N ARG A 260 -1.28 1.19 18.16
CA ARG A 260 -1.57 1.81 19.46
C ARG A 260 -3.06 1.89 19.80
N GLY A 261 -3.87 1.04 19.13
CA GLY A 261 -5.31 0.94 19.31
C GLY A 261 -5.73 0.08 20.51
N PRO A 262 -6.99 -0.34 20.54
CA PRO A 262 -7.99 -0.11 19.49
C PRO A 262 -8.53 1.32 19.51
N VAL A 263 -9.29 1.71 18.46
CA VAL A 263 -9.98 3.01 18.45
C VAL A 263 -10.95 3.10 19.61
N ASP A 264 -10.78 4.12 20.47
CA ASP A 264 -11.76 4.44 21.52
C ASP A 264 -12.91 5.25 20.92
N TRP A 265 -13.92 4.56 20.42
CA TRP A 265 -15.10 5.18 19.82
C TRP A 265 -16.00 5.96 20.79
N ASN A 266 -15.67 6.02 22.10
CA ASN A 266 -16.36 6.88 23.05
C ASN A 266 -15.80 8.30 23.02
N THR A 267 -14.53 8.45 22.69
CA THR A 267 -13.81 9.73 22.65
C THR A 267 -13.43 10.16 21.23
N ALA A 268 -13.24 9.22 20.30
CA ALA A 268 -12.92 9.53 18.90
C ALA A 268 -14.09 10.24 18.19
N PRO A 269 -13.80 11.09 17.18
CA PRO A 269 -14.82 11.66 16.30
C PRO A 269 -15.67 10.56 15.63
N ARG A 270 -16.95 10.85 15.36
CA ARG A 270 -17.82 9.89 14.66
C ARG A 270 -17.39 9.59 13.24
N ARG A 271 -16.76 10.54 12.59
CA ARG A 271 -16.06 10.43 11.30
C ARG A 271 -14.65 10.94 11.45
N MET A 272 -13.70 10.19 10.96
CA MET A 272 -12.31 10.57 10.78
C MET A 272 -11.98 10.52 9.30
N SER A 273 -11.03 11.33 8.84
CA SER A 273 -10.62 11.32 7.44
C SER A 273 -9.10 11.38 7.30
N ALA A 274 -8.60 10.68 6.30
CA ALA A 274 -7.30 10.96 5.69
C ALA A 274 -7.54 11.88 4.49
N LYS A 275 -6.67 12.87 4.29
CA LYS A 275 -6.79 13.84 3.20
C LYS A 275 -5.59 13.71 2.27
N PHE A 276 -5.86 13.37 1.02
CA PHE A 276 -4.86 13.31 -0.06
C PHE A 276 -5.03 14.51 -0.98
N GLU A 277 -3.98 15.31 -1.14
CA GLU A 277 -4.04 16.56 -1.90
C GLU A 277 -3.45 16.41 -3.31
N HIS A 278 -2.34 15.64 -3.43
CA HIS A 278 -1.63 15.51 -4.70
C HIS A 278 -0.95 14.15 -4.83
N VAL A 279 -0.87 13.66 -6.06
CA VAL A 279 -0.05 12.49 -6.44
C VAL A 279 0.79 12.87 -7.65
N GLU A 280 2.10 12.58 -7.59
CA GLU A 280 3.05 12.81 -8.67
C GLU A 280 3.89 11.57 -8.92
N ILE A 281 4.12 11.24 -10.20
CA ILE A 281 5.01 10.18 -10.66
C ILE A 281 6.05 10.77 -11.58
N GLU A 282 7.31 10.59 -11.22
CA GLU A 282 8.47 10.89 -12.05
C GLU A 282 9.14 9.59 -12.51
N CYS A 283 9.70 9.60 -13.72
CA CYS A 283 10.34 8.43 -14.31
C CYS A 283 11.84 8.70 -14.55
N PRO A 284 12.65 8.70 -13.48
CA PRO A 284 14.08 9.04 -13.58
C PRO A 284 14.95 7.91 -14.11
N TYR A 285 14.40 6.71 -14.41
CA TYR A 285 15.15 5.50 -14.79
C TYR A 285 14.78 4.97 -16.16
#